data_aeda503bc4a2b6b695ff07ea14a094ec
#
_entry.id   aeda503bc4a2b6b695ff07ea14a094ec
#
_cell.length_a   1.000
_cell.length_b   1.000
_cell.length_c   1.000
_cell.angle_alpha   90.00
_cell.angle_beta   90.00
_cell.angle_gamma   90.00
#
_symmetry.space_group_name_H-M   'P 1'
#
loop_
_entity.id
_entity.type
_entity.pdbx_description
1 polymer ?
#
loop_
_entity_poly.entity_id
_entity_poly.type
_entity_poly.pdbx_seq_one_letter_code
_entity_poly.pdbx_strand_id
1 'polypeptide(L)'
;CTKCNATVTEKLPAKGHTAVTDKGYPATCTTAGKTDGSHCSVCNTVIKVQTVINATGHKSSGWIVDKAASIGVKGSKHKECTVCKKVLETAEIPALSRISISKASVTLSTSTYAYDGKAKKPGVTVKLNGKTLKNGTDYTVSYSNNTKVGTAKVTIKGKGNYTGSVSKTYSIKNNFKKATVSGISTKAFTGKNITQSITVKYNGKTLK
;
A
#
# COMPACT_ATOMS: atom_id res chain seq x y z
N CYS A 1 -42.81 -50.68 -79.80
CA CYS A 1 -43.66 -51.44 -80.74
C CYS A 1 -43.00 -51.45 -82.13
N THR A 2 -42.69 -52.63 -82.71
CA THR A 2 -42.07 -52.73 -84.01
C THR A 2 -42.94 -52.34 -85.20
N LYS A 3 -44.22 -51.95 -84.96
CA LYS A 3 -45.15 -51.53 -86.01
C LYS A 3 -45.59 -50.06 -85.93
N CYS A 4 -45.27 -49.36 -84.88
CA CYS A 4 -45.65 -47.98 -84.77
C CYS A 4 -44.59 -47.17 -83.99
N ASN A 5 -43.67 -46.55 -84.47
CA ASN A 5 -42.65 -45.77 -83.79
C ASN A 5 -43.07 -44.92 -82.58
N ALA A 6 -44.07 -45.40 -81.78
CA ALA A 6 -44.52 -44.77 -80.62
C ALA A 6 -43.59 -45.08 -79.40
N THR A 7 -42.89 -44.06 -78.93
CA THR A 7 -42.07 -44.12 -77.66
C THR A 7 -43.03 -43.84 -76.54
N VAL A 8 -43.28 -44.83 -75.69
CA VAL A 8 -43.92 -44.58 -74.37
C VAL A 8 -42.81 -44.19 -73.38
N THR A 9 -42.84 -42.92 -72.96
CA THR A 9 -41.96 -42.44 -71.90
C THR A 9 -42.65 -42.66 -70.56
N GLU A 10 -42.29 -43.68 -69.85
CA GLU A 10 -42.73 -43.90 -68.47
C GLU A 10 -41.94 -42.98 -67.55
N LYS A 11 -42.61 -42.06 -66.88
CA LYS A 11 -41.94 -41.21 -65.84
C LYS A 11 -41.67 -42.07 -64.60
N LEU A 12 -40.49 -42.52 -64.46
CA LEU A 12 -40.04 -43.13 -63.21
C LEU A 12 -40.11 -42.08 -62.05
N PRO A 13 -40.71 -42.43 -60.93
CA PRO A 13 -40.73 -41.53 -59.77
C PRO A 13 -39.31 -41.21 -59.31
N ALA A 14 -39.04 -39.94 -59.06
CA ALA A 14 -37.74 -39.51 -58.58
C ALA A 14 -37.43 -40.18 -57.23
N LYS A 15 -36.34 -40.92 -57.15
CA LYS A 15 -35.80 -41.43 -55.88
C LYS A 15 -35.33 -40.20 -55.07
N GLY A 16 -35.93 -39.92 -53.98
CA GLY A 16 -35.54 -38.78 -53.11
C GLY A 16 -34.04 -38.71 -52.82
N HIS A 17 -33.57 -37.60 -52.28
CA HIS A 17 -32.17 -37.41 -51.93
C HIS A 17 -31.84 -38.12 -50.62
N THR A 18 -30.70 -38.85 -50.58
CA THR A 18 -30.14 -39.45 -49.35
C THR A 18 -29.22 -38.44 -48.69
N ALA A 19 -29.67 -37.87 -47.54
CA ALA A 19 -28.92 -36.82 -46.85
C ALA A 19 -27.71 -37.34 -46.05
N VAL A 20 -26.57 -36.71 -46.25
CA VAL A 20 -25.34 -36.83 -45.42
C VAL A 20 -25.13 -35.51 -44.74
N THR A 21 -24.80 -35.54 -43.43
CA THR A 21 -24.60 -34.34 -42.62
C THR A 21 -23.20 -33.75 -42.85
N ASP A 22 -23.17 -32.48 -43.22
CA ASP A 22 -21.95 -31.65 -43.20
C ASP A 22 -21.82 -31.03 -41.84
N LYS A 23 -20.88 -31.56 -41.03
CA LYS A 23 -20.70 -31.07 -39.68
C LYS A 23 -20.28 -29.60 -39.63
N GLY A 24 -21.00 -28.82 -38.83
CA GLY A 24 -20.61 -27.48 -38.45
C GLY A 24 -19.61 -27.47 -37.32
N TYR A 25 -19.17 -26.28 -36.94
CA TYR A 25 -18.31 -26.04 -35.80
C TYR A 25 -18.71 -24.72 -35.12
N PRO A 26 -18.56 -24.62 -33.80
CA PRO A 26 -18.93 -23.43 -33.05
C PRO A 26 -18.04 -22.25 -33.40
N ALA A 27 -18.59 -21.03 -33.30
CA ALA A 27 -17.80 -19.81 -33.33
C ALA A 27 -16.94 -19.68 -32.07
N THR A 28 -15.75 -19.09 -32.24
CA THR A 28 -14.87 -18.69 -31.14
C THR A 28 -14.96 -17.17 -30.89
N CYS A 29 -14.15 -16.64 -29.98
CA CYS A 29 -14.09 -15.20 -29.79
C CYS A 29 -13.67 -14.42 -31.05
N THR A 30 -12.86 -15.03 -31.92
CA THR A 30 -12.25 -14.35 -33.08
C THR A 30 -12.58 -14.99 -34.42
N THR A 31 -13.08 -16.23 -34.44
CA THR A 31 -13.34 -16.99 -35.66
C THR A 31 -14.82 -17.31 -35.76
N ALA A 32 -15.38 -17.04 -36.91
CA ALA A 32 -16.76 -17.43 -37.23
C ALA A 32 -16.88 -18.96 -37.28
N GLY A 33 -18.01 -19.48 -36.81
CA GLY A 33 -18.39 -20.87 -36.92
C GLY A 33 -19.36 -21.11 -38.07
N LYS A 34 -19.85 -22.35 -38.21
CA LYS A 34 -20.90 -22.75 -39.15
C LYS A 34 -21.87 -23.71 -38.49
N THR A 35 -23.14 -23.65 -38.88
CA THR A 35 -24.16 -24.63 -38.46
C THR A 35 -23.98 -25.93 -39.22
N ASP A 36 -24.56 -27.03 -38.73
CA ASP A 36 -24.66 -28.26 -39.50
C ASP A 36 -25.51 -28.03 -40.78
N GLY A 37 -25.01 -28.53 -41.92
CA GLY A 37 -25.68 -28.60 -43.19
C GLY A 37 -25.91 -30.05 -43.61
N SER A 38 -26.36 -30.27 -44.84
CA SER A 38 -26.44 -31.58 -45.45
C SER A 38 -26.42 -31.53 -46.97
N HIS A 39 -25.85 -32.55 -47.62
CA HIS A 39 -25.88 -32.73 -49.04
C HIS A 39 -26.35 -34.16 -49.39
N CYS A 40 -26.71 -34.40 -50.66
CA CYS A 40 -27.06 -35.70 -51.11
C CYS A 40 -25.81 -36.54 -51.39
N SER A 41 -25.72 -37.75 -50.84
CA SER A 41 -24.57 -38.67 -51.02
C SER A 41 -24.38 -39.18 -52.46
N VAL A 42 -25.39 -39.05 -53.30
CA VAL A 42 -25.39 -39.56 -54.67
C VAL A 42 -25.11 -38.45 -55.70
N CYS A 43 -25.79 -37.32 -55.59
CA CYS A 43 -25.73 -36.24 -56.57
C CYS A 43 -25.07 -34.96 -56.05
N ASN A 44 -24.58 -34.91 -54.80
CA ASN A 44 -23.93 -33.79 -54.14
C ASN A 44 -24.81 -32.50 -54.06
N THR A 45 -26.09 -32.57 -54.39
CA THR A 45 -26.98 -31.45 -54.27
C THR A 45 -27.09 -31.04 -52.79
N VAL A 46 -26.92 -29.73 -52.46
CA VAL A 46 -27.07 -29.23 -51.12
C VAL A 46 -28.55 -29.30 -50.68
N ILE A 47 -28.84 -30.07 -49.65
CA ILE A 47 -30.16 -30.26 -49.07
C ILE A 47 -30.40 -29.18 -48.03
N LYS A 48 -29.42 -28.92 -47.15
CA LYS A 48 -29.43 -27.89 -46.13
C LYS A 48 -28.12 -27.10 -46.18
N VAL A 49 -28.24 -25.78 -46.37
CA VAL A 49 -27.08 -24.89 -46.41
C VAL A 49 -26.53 -24.70 -45.01
N GLN A 50 -25.21 -24.76 -44.85
CA GLN A 50 -24.52 -24.31 -43.63
C GLN A 50 -24.65 -22.75 -43.50
N THR A 51 -25.13 -22.24 -42.36
CA THR A 51 -25.14 -20.80 -42.09
C THR A 51 -23.93 -20.42 -41.24
N VAL A 52 -23.37 -19.24 -41.50
CA VAL A 52 -22.26 -18.69 -40.71
C VAL A 52 -22.79 -18.27 -39.35
N ILE A 53 -22.07 -18.67 -38.31
CA ILE A 53 -22.20 -18.20 -36.93
C ILE A 53 -21.13 -17.17 -36.71
N ASN A 54 -21.46 -15.89 -36.53
CA ASN A 54 -20.48 -14.84 -36.33
C ASN A 54 -19.59 -15.10 -35.10
N ALA A 55 -18.31 -14.65 -35.13
CA ALA A 55 -17.42 -14.66 -33.99
C ALA A 55 -18.09 -13.93 -32.80
N THR A 56 -17.95 -14.51 -31.60
CA THR A 56 -18.64 -14.02 -30.39
C THR A 56 -18.03 -12.75 -29.82
N GLY A 57 -16.83 -12.36 -30.28
CA GLY A 57 -16.05 -11.29 -29.69
C GLY A 57 -15.43 -11.68 -28.33
N HIS A 58 -14.62 -10.78 -27.79
CA HIS A 58 -14.06 -10.97 -26.45
C HIS A 58 -14.99 -10.38 -25.39
N LYS A 59 -15.28 -11.14 -24.33
CA LYS A 59 -16.02 -10.69 -23.15
C LYS A 59 -15.01 -10.37 -22.05
N SER A 60 -14.84 -9.08 -21.74
CA SER A 60 -13.85 -8.62 -20.75
C SER A 60 -14.24 -9.05 -19.33
N SER A 61 -13.25 -9.50 -18.56
CA SER A 61 -13.32 -9.65 -17.09
C SER A 61 -13.29 -8.29 -16.39
N GLY A 62 -13.50 -8.27 -15.07
CA GLY A 62 -13.01 -7.19 -14.22
C GLY A 62 -11.49 -7.14 -14.17
N TRP A 63 -10.93 -6.16 -13.44
CA TRP A 63 -9.49 -6.08 -13.21
C TRP A 63 -9.01 -7.23 -12.32
N ILE A 64 -7.98 -7.92 -12.79
CA ILE A 64 -7.24 -8.97 -12.07
C ILE A 64 -5.89 -8.37 -11.65
N VAL A 65 -5.57 -8.41 -10.36
CA VAL A 65 -4.29 -7.89 -9.85
C VAL A 65 -3.20 -8.93 -10.05
N ASP A 66 -2.20 -8.61 -10.86
CA ASP A 66 -1.02 -9.47 -11.10
C ASP A 66 0.03 -9.27 -10.01
N LYS A 67 0.25 -8.00 -9.65
CA LYS A 67 1.20 -7.59 -8.62
C LYS A 67 0.60 -6.46 -7.81
N ALA A 68 0.46 -6.64 -6.50
CA ALA A 68 0.04 -5.56 -5.61
C ALA A 68 1.09 -4.45 -5.54
N ALA A 69 0.63 -3.19 -5.46
CA ALA A 69 1.52 -2.08 -5.20
C ALA A 69 2.05 -2.12 -3.76
N SER A 70 3.29 -1.68 -3.57
CA SER A 70 3.90 -1.48 -2.26
C SER A 70 4.55 -0.09 -2.17
N ILE A 71 5.16 0.24 -1.02
CA ILE A 71 5.78 1.55 -0.84
C ILE A 71 6.94 1.73 -1.83
N GLY A 72 6.81 2.74 -2.70
CA GLY A 72 7.79 3.06 -3.73
C GLY A 72 7.84 2.07 -4.90
N VAL A 73 6.99 1.05 -4.93
CA VAL A 73 6.94 0.04 -6.00
C VAL A 73 5.54 -0.02 -6.59
N LYS A 74 5.44 0.21 -7.88
CA LYS A 74 4.18 0.09 -8.63
C LYS A 74 3.75 -1.38 -8.68
N GLY A 75 2.44 -1.60 -8.67
CA GLY A 75 1.81 -2.86 -8.99
C GLY A 75 1.38 -2.93 -10.45
N SER A 76 0.78 -4.06 -10.85
CA SER A 76 0.20 -4.28 -12.16
C SER A 76 -1.11 -5.03 -12.07
N LYS A 77 -1.97 -4.82 -13.06
CA LYS A 77 -3.25 -5.49 -13.21
C LYS A 77 -3.60 -5.63 -14.68
N HIS A 78 -4.41 -6.62 -15.00
CA HIS A 78 -4.90 -6.81 -16.36
C HIS A 78 -6.40 -7.14 -16.40
N LYS A 79 -6.99 -7.03 -17.58
CA LYS A 79 -8.29 -7.62 -17.92
C LYS A 79 -8.06 -8.70 -18.97
N GLU A 80 -8.76 -9.81 -18.86
CA GLU A 80 -8.72 -10.90 -19.81
C GLU A 80 -10.09 -11.23 -20.38
N CYS A 81 -10.13 -11.92 -21.49
CA CYS A 81 -11.37 -12.49 -21.97
C CYS A 81 -11.82 -13.63 -21.07
N THR A 82 -13.05 -13.60 -20.57
CA THR A 82 -13.59 -14.63 -19.66
C THR A 82 -13.69 -16.01 -20.33
N VAL A 83 -13.69 -16.05 -21.68
CA VAL A 83 -13.86 -17.26 -22.48
C VAL A 83 -12.50 -17.83 -22.92
N CYS A 84 -11.69 -17.04 -23.64
CA CYS A 84 -10.44 -17.53 -24.26
C CYS A 84 -9.17 -17.10 -23.49
N LYS A 85 -9.29 -16.40 -22.38
CA LYS A 85 -8.20 -15.97 -21.50
C LYS A 85 -7.17 -15.01 -22.13
N LYS A 86 -7.43 -14.52 -23.34
CA LYS A 86 -6.56 -13.51 -23.96
C LYS A 86 -6.58 -12.23 -23.12
N VAL A 87 -5.40 -11.69 -22.81
CA VAL A 87 -5.26 -10.39 -22.16
C VAL A 87 -5.77 -9.30 -23.10
N LEU A 88 -6.68 -8.47 -22.62
CA LEU A 88 -7.35 -7.42 -23.38
C LEU A 88 -6.83 -6.03 -23.03
N GLU A 89 -6.44 -5.82 -21.77
CA GLU A 89 -5.99 -4.53 -21.26
C GLU A 89 -5.03 -4.75 -20.10
N THR A 90 -3.98 -3.93 -19.99
CA THR A 90 -3.06 -3.91 -18.85
C THR A 90 -3.00 -2.51 -18.26
N ALA A 91 -2.83 -2.39 -16.94
CA ALA A 91 -2.65 -1.10 -16.29
C ALA A 91 -1.70 -1.21 -15.09
N GLU A 92 -1.02 -0.10 -14.78
CA GLU A 92 -0.24 0.02 -13.56
C GLU A 92 -1.13 0.34 -12.35
N ILE A 93 -0.75 -0.14 -11.17
CA ILE A 93 -1.29 0.29 -9.88
C ILE A 93 -0.24 1.24 -9.28
N PRO A 94 -0.59 2.51 -8.97
CA PRO A 94 0.36 3.47 -8.43
C PRO A 94 1.04 2.95 -7.16
N ALA A 95 2.34 3.25 -7.02
CA ALA A 95 3.09 2.91 -5.81
C ALA A 95 2.50 3.60 -4.58
N LEU A 96 2.50 2.92 -3.44
CA LEU A 96 2.08 3.50 -2.17
C LEU A 96 3.12 4.52 -1.69
N SER A 97 2.66 5.62 -1.12
CA SER A 97 3.50 6.64 -0.50
C SER A 97 3.70 6.36 0.98
N ARG A 98 4.88 6.75 1.52
CA ARG A 98 5.11 6.72 2.97
C ARG A 98 4.25 7.76 3.67
N ILE A 99 3.81 7.44 4.89
CA ILE A 99 2.99 8.32 5.72
C ILE A 99 3.91 9.28 6.48
N SER A 100 3.69 10.60 6.37
CA SER A 100 4.47 11.60 7.09
C SER A 100 4.11 11.63 8.58
N ILE A 101 5.14 11.62 9.46
CA ILE A 101 4.98 11.78 10.92
C ILE A 101 5.13 13.22 11.39
N SER A 102 5.23 14.21 10.51
CA SER A 102 5.40 15.62 10.88
C SER A 102 4.30 16.16 11.78
N LYS A 103 3.08 15.61 11.68
CA LYS A 103 1.91 15.94 12.51
C LYS A 103 1.69 14.94 13.66
N ALA A 104 2.62 14.03 13.92
CA ALA A 104 2.46 13.08 15.02
C ALA A 104 2.53 13.75 16.38
N SER A 105 1.68 13.30 17.31
CA SER A 105 1.75 13.71 18.72
C SER A 105 2.90 12.98 19.40
N VAL A 106 3.77 13.73 20.07
CA VAL A 106 4.93 13.21 20.82
C VAL A 106 4.75 13.49 22.30
N THR A 107 4.76 12.45 23.12
CA THR A 107 4.73 12.55 24.59
C THR A 107 6.05 12.04 25.13
N LEU A 108 6.64 12.81 26.07
CA LEU A 108 7.86 12.42 26.78
C LEU A 108 7.47 11.91 28.18
N SER A 109 8.16 10.88 28.67
CA SER A 109 7.97 10.38 30.03
C SER A 109 8.25 11.43 31.10
N THR A 110 9.14 12.38 30.80
CA THR A 110 9.53 13.48 31.68
C THR A 110 9.92 14.69 30.85
N SER A 111 9.45 15.86 31.22
CA SER A 111 9.77 17.14 30.55
C SER A 111 10.87 17.94 31.23
N THR A 112 11.27 17.55 32.46
CA THR A 112 12.32 18.25 33.23
C THR A 112 13.17 17.26 33.98
N TYR A 113 14.50 17.41 33.88
CA TYR A 113 15.49 16.61 34.60
C TYR A 113 16.36 17.49 35.48
N ALA A 114 16.82 16.93 36.59
CA ALA A 114 17.91 17.49 37.36
C ALA A 114 19.25 17.15 36.69
N TYR A 115 20.13 18.14 36.64
CA TYR A 115 21.51 17.93 36.15
C TYR A 115 22.33 17.06 37.12
N ASP A 116 22.97 16.05 36.60
CA ASP A 116 23.87 15.15 37.33
C ASP A 116 25.15 14.78 36.52
N GLY A 117 25.38 15.49 35.41
CA GLY A 117 26.50 15.24 34.50
C GLY A 117 26.25 14.09 33.51
N LYS A 118 25.15 13.37 33.63
CA LYS A 118 24.80 12.21 32.75
C LYS A 118 23.81 12.60 31.68
N ALA A 119 23.85 11.90 30.56
CA ALA A 119 22.91 12.09 29.45
C ALA A 119 21.45 11.77 29.88
N LYS A 120 20.53 12.67 29.60
CA LYS A 120 19.09 12.53 29.87
C LYS A 120 18.38 12.05 28.59
N LYS A 121 17.70 10.91 28.67
CA LYS A 121 16.98 10.30 27.55
C LYS A 121 15.57 9.93 28.00
N PRO A 122 14.60 10.89 27.96
CA PRO A 122 13.21 10.59 28.27
C PRO A 122 12.66 9.48 27.36
N GLY A 123 11.78 8.64 27.90
CA GLY A 123 10.98 7.73 27.10
C GLY A 123 10.07 8.51 26.15
N VAL A 124 9.88 8.01 24.93
CA VAL A 124 9.12 8.68 23.88
C VAL A 124 7.95 7.81 23.48
N THR A 125 6.75 8.38 23.49
CA THR A 125 5.54 7.80 22.89
C THR A 125 5.11 8.66 21.72
N VAL A 126 4.93 8.04 20.55
CA VAL A 126 4.51 8.71 19.32
C VAL A 126 3.16 8.17 18.88
N LYS A 127 2.19 9.06 18.66
CA LYS A 127 0.86 8.71 18.13
C LYS A 127 0.58 9.50 16.87
N LEU A 128 0.06 8.81 15.86
CA LEU A 128 -0.38 9.41 14.59
C LEU A 128 -1.78 8.87 14.26
N ASN A 129 -2.74 9.76 14.06
CA ASN A 129 -4.14 9.42 13.76
C ASN A 129 -4.71 8.36 14.73
N GLY A 130 -4.46 8.53 16.04
CA GLY A 130 -4.91 7.61 17.09
C GLY A 130 -4.04 6.35 17.28
N LYS A 131 -3.21 5.97 16.29
CA LYS A 131 -2.35 4.79 16.34
C LYS A 131 -1.03 5.12 17.04
N THR A 132 -0.63 4.29 18.02
CA THR A 132 0.70 4.33 18.63
C THR A 132 1.72 3.66 17.71
N LEU A 133 2.78 4.39 17.37
CA LEU A 133 3.88 3.91 16.54
C LEU A 133 4.94 3.18 17.38
N LYS A 134 5.66 2.24 16.76
CA LYS A 134 6.70 1.40 17.42
C LYS A 134 8.10 1.96 17.13
N ASN A 135 8.87 2.25 18.20
CA ASN A 135 10.27 2.61 18.06
C ASN A 135 11.10 1.47 17.47
N GLY A 136 12.03 1.79 16.59
CA GLY A 136 12.87 0.83 15.86
C GLY A 136 12.21 0.29 14.58
N THR A 137 10.89 0.18 14.52
CA THR A 137 10.13 -0.27 13.34
C THR A 137 9.56 0.90 12.54
N ASP A 138 8.75 1.75 13.21
CA ASP A 138 8.01 2.86 12.57
C ASP A 138 8.78 4.18 12.64
N TYR A 139 9.67 4.33 13.61
CA TYR A 139 10.51 5.51 13.77
C TYR A 139 11.81 5.20 14.52
N THR A 140 12.74 6.15 14.48
CA THR A 140 13.97 6.19 15.29
C THR A 140 13.98 7.44 16.16
N VAL A 141 14.71 7.39 17.30
CA VAL A 141 14.84 8.49 18.25
C VAL A 141 16.29 8.91 18.38
N SER A 142 16.54 10.20 18.35
CA SER A 142 17.84 10.80 18.65
C SER A 142 17.68 11.95 19.64
N TYR A 143 18.73 12.20 20.42
CA TYR A 143 18.76 13.22 21.44
C TYR A 143 19.92 14.18 21.18
N SER A 144 19.72 15.47 21.44
CA SER A 144 20.78 16.47 21.37
C SER A 144 20.71 17.41 22.56
N ASN A 145 21.85 18.01 22.95
CA ASN A 145 22.02 18.89 24.10
C ASN A 145 21.56 18.26 25.43
N ASN A 146 21.62 16.94 25.54
CA ASN A 146 20.99 16.18 26.62
C ASN A 146 21.92 15.85 27.80
N THR A 147 23.08 16.52 27.90
CA THR A 147 24.08 16.31 28.95
C THR A 147 24.38 17.56 29.78
N LYS A 148 23.98 18.75 29.30
CA LYS A 148 24.24 20.03 29.96
C LYS A 148 22.94 20.67 30.46
N VAL A 149 23.06 21.55 31.45
CA VAL A 149 21.95 22.42 31.87
C VAL A 149 21.48 23.25 30.68
N GLY A 150 20.16 23.34 30.50
CA GLY A 150 19.54 24.06 29.40
C GLY A 150 18.42 23.28 28.76
N THR A 151 18.08 23.67 27.54
CA THR A 151 17.04 23.02 26.72
C THR A 151 17.68 21.90 25.88
N ALA A 152 17.22 20.69 26.13
CA ALA A 152 17.56 19.51 25.32
C ALA A 152 16.46 19.25 24.31
N LYS A 153 16.78 18.51 23.24
CA LYS A 153 15.87 18.19 22.14
C LYS A 153 15.88 16.69 21.87
N VAL A 154 14.71 16.14 21.70
CA VAL A 154 14.51 14.81 21.09
C VAL A 154 13.99 14.98 19.66
N THR A 155 14.55 14.23 18.73
CA THR A 155 14.11 14.20 17.34
C THR A 155 13.67 12.79 16.99
N ILE A 156 12.47 12.66 16.47
CA ILE A 156 11.84 11.43 16.00
C ILE A 156 11.88 11.47 14.47
N LYS A 157 12.44 10.45 13.83
CA LYS A 157 12.51 10.33 12.36
C LYS A 157 11.76 9.08 11.91
N GLY A 158 10.84 9.25 10.97
CA GLY A 158 10.07 8.15 10.39
C GLY A 158 10.96 7.09 9.73
N LYS A 159 10.55 5.82 9.85
CA LYS A 159 11.22 4.63 9.31
C LYS A 159 10.17 3.66 8.74
N GLY A 160 10.56 2.76 7.85
CA GLY A 160 9.66 1.77 7.24
C GLY A 160 8.55 2.44 6.42
N ASN A 161 7.32 2.27 6.86
CA ASN A 161 6.14 2.85 6.21
C ASN A 161 5.95 4.35 6.48
N TYR A 162 6.81 4.96 7.31
CA TYR A 162 6.72 6.35 7.71
C TYR A 162 7.91 7.16 7.23
N THR A 163 7.70 8.47 7.05
CA THR A 163 8.70 9.44 6.61
C THR A 163 8.58 10.75 7.39
N GLY A 164 9.50 11.68 7.16
CA GLY A 164 9.52 12.96 7.84
C GLY A 164 10.06 12.88 9.26
N SER A 165 9.99 13.99 10.00
CA SER A 165 10.47 14.07 11.37
C SER A 165 9.63 15.03 12.20
N VAL A 166 9.61 14.80 13.51
CA VAL A 166 9.02 15.69 14.52
C VAL A 166 9.97 15.77 15.70
N SER A 167 10.01 16.91 16.38
CA SER A 167 10.88 17.13 17.53
C SER A 167 10.10 17.64 18.73
N LYS A 168 10.62 17.34 19.92
CA LYS A 168 10.14 17.90 21.17
C LYS A 168 11.30 18.30 22.08
N THR A 169 11.14 19.36 22.85
CA THR A 169 12.16 19.83 23.80
C THR A 169 11.81 19.43 25.22
N TYR A 170 12.83 19.36 26.07
CA TYR A 170 12.73 19.16 27.49
C TYR A 170 13.85 19.92 28.20
N SER A 171 13.72 20.17 29.51
CA SER A 171 14.65 20.99 30.26
C SER A 171 15.57 20.15 31.15
N ILE A 172 16.84 20.52 31.23
CA ILE A 172 17.78 20.04 32.25
C ILE A 172 18.11 21.23 33.13
N LYS A 173 17.76 21.16 34.41
CA LYS A 173 17.90 22.25 35.38
C LYS A 173 18.95 21.91 36.43
N ASN A 174 19.61 22.92 37.00
CA ASN A 174 20.45 22.75 38.17
C ASN A 174 19.64 22.13 39.32
N ASN A 175 20.27 21.21 40.04
CA ASN A 175 19.67 20.58 41.20
C ASN A 175 20.25 21.18 42.50
N PHE A 176 19.73 22.32 42.93
CA PHE A 176 20.21 23.00 44.13
C PHE A 176 20.04 22.21 45.43
N LYS A 177 19.31 21.05 45.44
CA LYS A 177 19.25 20.18 46.63
C LYS A 177 20.63 19.65 47.06
N LYS A 178 21.61 19.69 46.18
CA LYS A 178 23.02 19.32 46.44
C LYS A 178 23.92 20.54 46.64
N ALA A 179 23.37 21.73 46.69
CA ALA A 179 24.16 22.91 47.00
C ALA A 179 24.47 22.98 48.50
N THR A 180 25.68 23.33 48.81
CA THR A 180 26.10 23.63 50.19
C THR A 180 26.14 25.15 50.39
N VAL A 181 25.58 25.61 51.50
CA VAL A 181 25.59 27.02 51.88
C VAL A 181 26.50 27.14 53.07
N SER A 182 27.47 28.07 53.01
CA SER A 182 28.38 28.37 54.11
C SER A 182 28.45 29.89 54.33
N GLY A 183 29.01 30.33 55.44
CA GLY A 183 29.09 31.73 55.80
C GLY A 183 27.89 32.23 56.65
N ILE A 184 26.94 31.34 56.99
CA ILE A 184 25.87 31.65 57.94
C ILE A 184 26.37 31.34 59.36
N SER A 185 26.33 32.30 60.22
CA SER A 185 26.69 32.14 61.64
C SER A 185 25.70 32.89 62.52
N THR A 186 25.51 32.41 63.74
CA THR A 186 24.71 33.12 64.74
C THR A 186 25.39 34.46 65.06
N LYS A 187 24.60 35.55 65.02
CA LYS A 187 25.05 36.91 65.34
C LYS A 187 24.20 37.47 66.46
N ALA A 188 24.84 38.09 67.45
CA ALA A 188 24.12 38.85 68.49
C ALA A 188 23.42 40.07 67.84
N PHE A 189 22.19 40.38 68.29
CA PHE A 189 21.48 41.55 67.82
C PHE A 189 22.16 42.78 68.41
N THR A 190 22.53 43.75 67.57
CA THR A 190 23.23 44.99 67.95
C THR A 190 22.40 46.27 67.78
N GLY A 191 21.09 46.13 67.50
CA GLY A 191 20.20 47.27 67.15
C GLY A 191 20.40 47.74 65.66
N LYS A 192 21.27 47.13 64.89
CA LYS A 192 21.55 47.50 63.48
C LYS A 192 21.36 46.31 62.55
N ASN A 193 21.14 46.62 61.27
CA ASN A 193 21.05 45.57 60.25
C ASN A 193 22.31 44.71 60.25
N ILE A 194 22.13 43.39 60.34
CA ILE A 194 23.19 42.42 60.29
C ILE A 194 23.20 41.80 58.90
N THR A 195 24.27 42.00 58.11
CA THR A 195 24.50 41.37 56.84
C THR A 195 25.55 40.26 56.99
N GLN A 196 25.36 39.13 56.35
CA GLN A 196 26.33 38.05 56.28
C GLN A 196 26.65 37.72 54.85
N SER A 197 27.94 37.55 54.56
CA SER A 197 28.38 37.03 53.26
C SER A 197 28.17 35.52 53.22
N ILE A 198 27.29 35.06 52.36
CA ILE A 198 27.04 33.67 52.17
C ILE A 198 27.77 33.14 50.91
N THR A 199 28.30 31.96 51.00
CA THR A 199 28.86 31.24 49.84
C THR A 199 28.01 30.04 49.53
N VAL A 200 27.51 29.97 48.30
CA VAL A 200 26.76 28.81 47.79
C VAL A 200 27.69 28.03 46.84
N LYS A 201 27.92 26.78 47.15
CA LYS A 201 28.68 25.87 46.26
C LYS A 201 27.75 24.79 45.71
N TYR A 202 27.87 24.48 44.42
CA TYR A 202 27.18 23.38 43.76
C TYR A 202 28.19 22.56 42.95
N ASN A 203 28.24 21.24 43.20
CA ASN A 203 29.27 20.34 42.64
C ASN A 203 30.70 20.91 42.79
N GLY A 204 31.03 21.42 43.98
CA GLY A 204 32.36 21.99 44.31
C GLY A 204 32.64 23.38 43.71
N LYS A 205 31.79 23.93 42.86
CA LYS A 205 31.94 25.27 42.26
C LYS A 205 31.13 26.29 43.00
N THR A 206 31.72 27.46 43.32
CA THR A 206 31.02 28.59 43.89
C THR A 206 30.07 29.19 42.86
N LEU A 207 28.82 29.35 43.24
CA LEU A 207 27.83 30.06 42.42
C LEU A 207 27.95 31.56 42.69
N LYS A 208 27.94 32.36 41.65
CA LYS A 208 27.96 33.83 41.69
C LYS A 208 26.54 34.37 41.69
#